data_8cb121444a8bbba1d786cd9dd041add5
#
_entry.id   8cb121444a8bbba1d786cd9dd041add5
#
_cell.length_a   1.000
_cell.length_b   1.000
_cell.length_c   1.000
_cell.angle_alpha   90.00
_cell.angle_beta   90.00
_cell.angle_gamma   90.00
#
_symmetry.space_group_name_H-M   'P 1'
#
loop_
_entity.id
_entity.type
_entity.pdbx_description
1 polymer ?
#
loop_
_entity_poly.entity_id
_entity_poly.type
_entity_poly.pdbx_seq_one_letter_code
_entity_poly.pdbx_strand_id
1 'polypeptide(L)'
;MKLLFAHGWGFDRHFWAPLAALLPEWEHAIDDRGYFGAPVQPGVEGPCLAVTHSFGTMRVLAAPPMGLVGIVAINGFERFSAVPGRAGVPLRVIDRMLRRFETEPRAVLAEFRRTCGSDEGFGEIDAGLLHTDLLRLRDAAPPLPEVPVLMIHGGQDPLLPAAMREEAFAGADLRRMDHPEGGHLLPLEAPALCAAAVRGMAAALAERAAP
;
A
#
# COMPACT_ATOMS: atom_id res chain seq x y z
N MET A 1 5.24 -17.93 10.27
CA MET A 1 4.92 -16.52 9.94
C MET A 1 3.89 -16.50 8.82
N LYS A 2 2.85 -15.67 8.92
CA LYS A 2 1.85 -15.43 7.87
C LYS A 2 2.20 -14.19 7.05
N LEU A 3 1.69 -14.09 5.82
CA LEU A 3 1.73 -12.85 5.03
C LEU A 3 0.37 -12.17 5.11
N LEU A 4 0.35 -10.92 5.60
CA LEU A 4 -0.83 -10.07 5.56
C LEU A 4 -0.74 -9.14 4.36
N PHE A 5 -1.70 -9.21 3.45
CA PHE A 5 -1.77 -8.35 2.27
C PHE A 5 -2.80 -7.23 2.48
N ALA A 6 -2.39 -5.98 2.28
CA ALA A 6 -3.27 -4.81 2.39
C ALA A 6 -3.15 -3.90 1.16
N HIS A 7 -4.21 -3.88 0.33
CA HIS A 7 -4.27 -3.15 -0.93
C HIS A 7 -4.44 -1.63 -0.76
N GLY A 8 -4.16 -0.88 -1.83
CA GLY A 8 -4.29 0.56 -1.91
C GLY A 8 -5.75 1.06 -2.09
N TRP A 9 -5.92 2.38 -2.09
CA TRP A 9 -7.20 3.02 -2.36
C TRP A 9 -7.70 2.69 -3.76
N GLY A 10 -9.01 2.37 -3.87
CA GLY A 10 -9.66 2.07 -5.15
C GLY A 10 -9.35 0.70 -5.75
N PHE A 11 -8.74 -0.21 -4.98
CA PHE A 11 -8.50 -1.60 -5.33
C PHE A 11 -9.19 -2.54 -4.34
N ASP A 12 -9.08 -3.85 -4.54
CA ASP A 12 -9.64 -4.92 -3.71
C ASP A 12 -8.62 -6.05 -3.49
N ARG A 13 -9.06 -7.11 -2.83
CA ARG A 13 -8.22 -8.29 -2.54
C ARG A 13 -7.66 -8.99 -3.77
N HIS A 14 -8.33 -8.90 -4.91
CA HIS A 14 -7.90 -9.56 -6.15
C HIS A 14 -6.63 -8.94 -6.74
N PHE A 15 -6.33 -7.68 -6.38
CA PHE A 15 -5.07 -7.01 -6.68
C PHE A 15 -3.83 -7.87 -6.35
N TRP A 16 -3.93 -8.71 -5.34
CA TRP A 16 -2.81 -9.51 -4.87
C TRP A 16 -2.64 -10.85 -5.58
N ALA A 17 -3.60 -11.28 -6.42
CA ALA A 17 -3.61 -12.63 -6.98
C ALA A 17 -2.30 -13.01 -7.71
N PRO A 18 -1.69 -12.17 -8.57
CA PRO A 18 -0.42 -12.52 -9.24
C PRO A 18 0.75 -12.69 -8.28
N LEU A 19 0.86 -11.82 -7.28
CA LEU A 19 1.93 -11.89 -6.29
C LEU A 19 1.73 -13.06 -5.32
N ALA A 20 0.52 -13.24 -4.81
CA ALA A 20 0.18 -14.31 -3.87
C ALA A 20 0.44 -15.71 -4.47
N ALA A 21 0.14 -15.90 -5.75
CA ALA A 21 0.42 -17.14 -6.47
C ALA A 21 1.92 -17.50 -6.51
N LEU A 22 2.80 -16.52 -6.41
CA LEU A 22 4.25 -16.72 -6.37
C LEU A 22 4.81 -16.97 -4.96
N LEU A 23 3.97 -16.95 -3.93
CA LEU A 23 4.39 -17.08 -2.52
C LEU A 23 3.64 -18.24 -1.81
N PRO A 24 3.53 -19.44 -2.43
CA PRO A 24 2.71 -20.53 -1.91
C PRO A 24 3.27 -21.15 -0.61
N GLU A 25 4.50 -20.83 -0.23
CA GLU A 25 5.16 -21.31 0.97
C GLU A 25 4.64 -20.70 2.27
N TRP A 26 3.83 -19.65 2.20
CA TRP A 26 3.22 -18.98 3.36
C TRP A 26 1.70 -19.06 3.37
N GLU A 27 1.12 -19.05 4.54
CA GLU A 27 -0.30 -18.78 4.72
C GLU A 27 -0.58 -17.31 4.45
N HIS A 28 -1.61 -17.01 3.65
CA HIS A 28 -2.00 -15.67 3.26
C HIS A 28 -3.24 -15.20 4.01
N ALA A 29 -3.12 -14.04 4.64
CA ALA A 29 -4.22 -13.26 5.19
C ALA A 29 -4.46 -12.05 4.27
N ILE A 30 -5.46 -12.13 3.39
CA ILE A 30 -5.71 -11.08 2.38
C ILE A 30 -6.85 -10.19 2.87
N ASP A 31 -6.50 -8.97 3.25
CA ASP A 31 -7.46 -7.93 3.63
C ASP A 31 -8.18 -7.37 2.42
N ASP A 32 -9.48 -7.13 2.56
CA ASP A 32 -10.29 -6.38 1.60
C ASP A 32 -10.96 -5.22 2.31
N ARG A 33 -10.71 -4.03 1.85
CA ARG A 33 -11.29 -2.83 2.45
C ARG A 33 -12.80 -2.74 2.28
N GLY A 34 -13.34 -3.41 1.24
CA GLY A 34 -14.77 -3.43 0.95
C GLY A 34 -15.25 -2.32 0.02
N TYR A 35 -14.38 -1.76 -0.81
CA TYR A 35 -14.79 -0.71 -1.76
C TYR A 35 -15.78 -1.19 -2.82
N PHE A 36 -15.76 -2.50 -3.13
CA PHE A 36 -16.58 -3.11 -4.18
C PHE A 36 -17.48 -4.25 -3.68
N GLY A 37 -17.62 -4.38 -2.35
CA GLY A 37 -18.41 -5.44 -1.73
C GLY A 37 -18.21 -5.51 -0.23
N ALA A 38 -18.45 -6.67 0.36
CA ALA A 38 -18.24 -6.85 1.79
C ALA A 38 -16.75 -6.79 2.16
N PRO A 39 -16.37 -6.06 3.22
CA PRO A 39 -14.99 -6.03 3.70
C PRO A 39 -14.57 -7.41 4.23
N VAL A 40 -13.28 -7.73 4.08
CA VAL A 40 -12.65 -8.90 4.68
C VAL A 40 -11.51 -8.43 5.57
N GLN A 41 -11.64 -8.68 6.87
CA GLN A 41 -10.60 -8.38 7.86
C GLN A 41 -10.09 -9.72 8.43
N PRO A 42 -9.03 -10.31 7.84
CA PRO A 42 -8.54 -11.59 8.28
C PRO A 42 -7.92 -11.47 9.68
N GLY A 43 -8.29 -12.38 10.58
CA GLY A 43 -7.59 -12.54 11.86
C GLY A 43 -6.15 -12.99 11.59
N VAL A 44 -5.18 -12.28 12.17
CA VAL A 44 -3.78 -12.68 12.11
C VAL A 44 -3.33 -13.08 13.50
N GLU A 45 -3.10 -14.38 13.69
CA GLU A 45 -2.53 -14.92 14.91
C GLU A 45 -1.05 -15.25 14.71
N GLY A 46 -0.23 -14.88 15.69
CA GLY A 46 1.21 -15.10 15.66
C GLY A 46 1.99 -14.13 14.76
N PRO A 47 3.29 -14.41 14.50
CA PRO A 47 4.14 -13.52 13.72
C PRO A 47 3.64 -13.35 12.30
N CYS A 48 3.56 -12.09 11.83
CA CYS A 48 3.17 -11.76 10.45
C CYS A 48 4.08 -10.71 9.80
N LEU A 49 4.34 -10.89 8.52
CA LEU A 49 4.95 -9.91 7.64
C LEU A 49 3.83 -9.24 6.83
N ALA A 50 3.68 -7.92 6.97
CA ALA A 50 2.72 -7.18 6.18
C ALA A 50 3.31 -6.85 4.79
N VAL A 51 2.59 -7.23 3.74
CA VAL A 51 2.86 -6.86 2.35
C VAL A 51 1.80 -5.84 1.95
N THR A 52 2.20 -4.60 1.83
CA THR A 52 1.27 -3.48 1.67
C THR A 52 1.50 -2.75 0.36
N HIS A 53 0.44 -2.17 -0.19
CA HIS A 53 0.51 -1.34 -1.38
C HIS A 53 -0.11 0.03 -1.12
N SER A 54 0.63 1.11 -1.43
CA SER A 54 0.09 2.46 -1.43
C SER A 54 -0.61 2.82 -0.10
N PHE A 55 -1.86 3.27 -0.12
CA PHE A 55 -2.69 3.57 1.05
C PHE A 55 -2.83 2.39 2.03
N GLY A 56 -2.73 1.14 1.56
CA GLY A 56 -2.72 -0.04 2.42
C GLY A 56 -1.63 0.01 3.49
N THR A 57 -0.51 0.67 3.18
CA THR A 57 0.57 0.91 4.13
C THR A 57 0.12 1.82 5.28
N MET A 58 -0.51 2.95 4.98
CA MET A 58 -1.05 3.85 6.02
C MET A 58 -2.09 3.14 6.89
N ARG A 59 -2.90 2.25 6.31
CA ARG A 59 -3.92 1.47 7.05
C ARG A 59 -3.26 0.53 8.06
N VAL A 60 -2.24 -0.21 7.64
CA VAL A 60 -1.48 -1.10 8.53
C VAL A 60 -0.75 -0.32 9.62
N LEU A 61 -0.17 0.84 9.30
CA LEU A 61 0.49 1.69 10.30
C LEU A 61 -0.49 2.29 11.31
N ALA A 62 -1.71 2.64 10.88
CA ALA A 62 -2.74 3.19 11.77
C ALA A 62 -3.34 2.14 12.73
N ALA A 63 -3.34 0.88 12.34
CA ALA A 63 -3.85 -0.24 13.12
C ALA A 63 -2.99 -1.50 12.86
N PRO A 64 -1.76 -1.54 13.39
CA PRO A 64 -0.87 -2.66 13.17
C PRO A 64 -1.45 -3.95 13.77
N PRO A 65 -1.39 -5.08 13.03
CA PRO A 65 -1.82 -6.35 13.58
C PRO A 65 -0.93 -6.78 14.74
N MET A 66 -1.52 -7.45 15.74
CA MET A 66 -0.75 -8.06 16.80
C MET A 66 0.18 -9.12 16.20
N GLY A 67 1.47 -9.06 16.52
CA GLY A 67 2.47 -9.97 15.93
C GLY A 67 3.09 -9.48 14.62
N LEU A 68 2.89 -8.21 14.24
CA LEU A 68 3.62 -7.61 13.12
C LEU A 68 5.12 -7.65 13.39
N VAL A 69 5.90 -8.28 12.50
CA VAL A 69 7.37 -8.42 12.63
C VAL A 69 8.14 -7.64 11.58
N GLY A 70 7.47 -7.18 10.52
CA GLY A 70 8.07 -6.39 9.45
C GLY A 70 7.05 -5.94 8.42
N ILE A 71 7.43 -5.03 7.56
CA ILE A 71 6.58 -4.49 6.48
C ILE A 71 7.37 -4.51 5.16
N VAL A 72 6.75 -5.05 4.11
CA VAL A 72 7.16 -4.80 2.72
C VAL A 72 6.18 -3.77 2.15
N ALA A 73 6.62 -2.53 2.01
CA ALA A 73 5.82 -1.41 1.54
C ALA A 73 6.06 -1.18 0.04
N ILE A 74 5.15 -1.64 -0.82
CA ILE A 74 5.25 -1.51 -2.27
C ILE A 74 4.52 -0.22 -2.69
N ASN A 75 5.26 0.75 -3.24
CA ASN A 75 4.78 2.11 -3.49
C ASN A 75 4.03 2.68 -2.27
N GLY A 76 4.47 2.27 -1.07
CA GLY A 76 3.88 2.61 0.21
C GLY A 76 4.45 3.89 0.79
N PHE A 77 3.74 4.44 1.76
CA PHE A 77 4.09 5.66 2.46
C PHE A 77 3.36 5.71 3.80
N GLU A 78 3.88 6.49 4.74
CA GLU A 78 3.23 6.80 6.02
C GLU A 78 2.40 8.08 5.96
N ARG A 79 2.65 8.95 4.97
CA ARG A 79 1.89 10.17 4.70
C ARG A 79 1.83 10.39 3.19
N PHE A 80 0.64 10.72 2.69
CA PHE A 80 0.44 10.98 1.27
C PHE A 80 0.53 12.47 0.91
N SER A 81 -0.08 13.32 1.73
CA SER A 81 -0.15 14.76 1.48
C SER A 81 1.14 15.49 1.85
N ALA A 82 1.53 16.48 1.05
CA ALA A 82 2.62 17.39 1.38
C ALA A 82 2.24 18.29 2.57
N VAL A 83 3.23 18.54 3.44
CA VAL A 83 3.14 19.52 4.54
C VAL A 83 4.40 20.37 4.56
N PRO A 84 4.42 21.51 5.27
CA PRO A 84 5.63 22.31 5.40
C PRO A 84 6.84 21.47 5.85
N GLY A 85 7.92 21.52 5.07
CA GLY A 85 9.15 20.78 5.35
C GLY A 85 9.12 19.29 5.02
N ARG A 86 8.05 18.75 4.39
CA ARG A 86 7.96 17.35 3.98
C ARG A 86 7.28 17.18 2.63
N ALA A 87 7.94 16.45 1.75
CA ALA A 87 7.43 16.17 0.41
C ALA A 87 6.19 15.24 0.46
N GLY A 88 5.31 15.41 -0.52
CA GLY A 88 4.09 14.63 -0.69
C GLY A 88 3.28 15.11 -1.87
N VAL A 89 2.10 14.54 -2.08
CA VAL A 89 1.16 15.03 -3.08
C VAL A 89 0.59 16.37 -2.62
N PRO A 90 0.62 17.43 -3.46
CA PRO A 90 0.11 18.74 -3.06
C PRO A 90 -1.36 18.69 -2.63
N LEU A 91 -1.71 19.30 -1.49
CA LEU A 91 -3.07 19.31 -0.94
C LEU A 91 -4.11 19.74 -1.97
N ARG A 92 -3.79 20.75 -2.80
CA ARG A 92 -4.70 21.23 -3.87
C ARG A 92 -5.13 20.14 -4.86
N VAL A 93 -4.27 19.12 -5.08
CA VAL A 93 -4.58 17.99 -5.97
C VAL A 93 -5.61 17.09 -5.30
N ILE A 94 -5.37 16.75 -4.02
CA ILE A 94 -6.27 15.91 -3.23
C ILE A 94 -7.62 16.61 -3.00
N ASP A 95 -7.60 17.91 -2.66
CA ASP A 95 -8.82 18.72 -2.47
C ASP A 95 -9.66 18.80 -3.76
N ARG A 96 -9.03 18.91 -4.93
CA ARG A 96 -9.74 18.85 -6.20
C ARG A 96 -10.38 17.50 -6.44
N MET A 97 -9.67 16.43 -6.12
CA MET A 97 -10.18 15.06 -6.23
C MET A 97 -11.37 14.85 -5.29
N LEU A 98 -11.29 15.30 -4.03
CA LEU A 98 -12.38 15.22 -3.05
C LEU A 98 -13.63 15.95 -3.54
N ARG A 99 -13.51 17.20 -3.99
CA ARG A 99 -14.66 17.97 -4.51
C ARG A 99 -15.34 17.30 -5.71
N ARG A 100 -14.55 16.75 -6.63
CA ARG A 100 -15.14 16.00 -7.77
C ARG A 100 -15.76 14.69 -7.32
N PHE A 101 -15.20 14.03 -6.32
CA PHE A 101 -15.70 12.76 -5.81
C PHE A 101 -17.11 12.89 -5.22
N GLU A 102 -17.48 14.02 -4.64
CA GLU A 102 -18.83 14.28 -4.12
C GLU A 102 -19.92 14.19 -5.19
N THR A 103 -19.62 14.55 -6.42
CA THR A 103 -20.60 14.56 -7.53
C THR A 103 -20.39 13.44 -8.53
N GLU A 104 -19.15 12.99 -8.74
CA GLU A 104 -18.77 12.03 -9.77
C GLU A 104 -17.87 10.90 -9.25
N PRO A 105 -18.27 10.17 -8.17
CA PRO A 105 -17.36 9.22 -7.52
C PRO A 105 -16.83 8.12 -8.44
N ARG A 106 -17.66 7.58 -9.32
CA ARG A 106 -17.25 6.54 -10.29
C ARG A 106 -16.27 7.07 -11.33
N ALA A 107 -16.48 8.28 -11.83
CA ALA A 107 -15.59 8.89 -12.81
C ALA A 107 -14.21 9.19 -12.21
N VAL A 108 -14.19 9.72 -10.98
CA VAL A 108 -12.94 9.99 -10.25
C VAL A 108 -12.18 8.70 -9.96
N LEU A 109 -12.85 7.66 -9.52
CA LEU A 109 -12.23 6.36 -9.28
C LEU A 109 -11.64 5.76 -10.56
N ALA A 110 -12.39 5.80 -11.67
CA ALA A 110 -11.92 5.30 -12.96
C ALA A 110 -10.69 6.08 -13.47
N GLU A 111 -10.68 7.41 -13.32
CA GLU A 111 -9.55 8.26 -13.69
C GLU A 111 -8.32 7.95 -12.82
N PHE A 112 -8.51 7.80 -11.50
CA PHE A 112 -7.45 7.41 -10.59
C PHE A 112 -6.84 6.05 -10.97
N ARG A 113 -7.66 5.01 -11.20
CA ARG A 113 -7.18 3.68 -11.58
C ARG A 113 -6.39 3.72 -12.90
N ARG A 114 -6.88 4.48 -13.90
CA ARG A 114 -6.14 4.70 -15.16
C ARG A 114 -4.81 5.40 -14.93
N THR A 115 -4.77 6.40 -14.07
CA THR A 115 -3.51 7.07 -13.72
C THR A 115 -2.52 6.10 -13.06
N CYS A 116 -3.01 5.15 -12.25
CA CYS A 116 -2.19 4.08 -11.69
C CYS A 116 -1.70 3.06 -12.74
N GLY A 117 -2.33 2.98 -13.92
CA GLY A 117 -2.02 1.98 -14.96
C GLY A 117 -3.03 0.84 -15.05
N SER A 118 -4.26 0.98 -14.49
CA SER A 118 -5.32 -0.02 -14.57
C SER A 118 -6.52 0.50 -15.35
N ASP A 119 -6.84 -0.19 -16.45
CA ASP A 119 -8.06 0.03 -17.24
C ASP A 119 -9.17 -0.98 -16.91
N GLU A 120 -8.98 -1.82 -15.90
CA GLU A 120 -9.98 -2.79 -15.48
C GLU A 120 -11.25 -2.10 -14.98
N GLY A 121 -12.39 -2.58 -15.45
CA GLY A 121 -13.70 -2.16 -14.95
C GLY A 121 -13.94 -2.58 -13.51
N PHE A 122 -14.91 -1.94 -12.86
CA PHE A 122 -15.35 -2.29 -11.50
C PHE A 122 -16.88 -2.23 -11.41
N GLY A 123 -17.43 -3.02 -10.50
CA GLY A 123 -18.86 -3.11 -10.23
C GLY A 123 -19.41 -1.95 -9.42
N GLU A 124 -20.35 -2.23 -8.52
CA GLU A 124 -20.84 -1.26 -7.55
C GLU A 124 -19.72 -0.82 -6.60
N ILE A 125 -19.83 0.43 -6.12
CA ILE A 125 -18.82 1.03 -5.25
C ILE A 125 -19.45 1.49 -3.93
N ASP A 126 -18.73 1.34 -2.83
CA ASP A 126 -19.01 2.08 -1.61
C ASP A 126 -18.36 3.48 -1.68
N ALA A 127 -19.11 4.43 -2.22
CA ALA A 127 -18.64 5.81 -2.38
C ALA A 127 -18.34 6.48 -1.03
N GLY A 128 -19.11 6.16 0.02
CA GLY A 128 -18.89 6.71 1.37
C GLY A 128 -17.56 6.26 1.96
N LEU A 129 -17.24 4.98 1.83
CA LEU A 129 -15.98 4.42 2.30
C LEU A 129 -14.78 4.94 1.50
N LEU A 130 -14.89 4.99 0.17
CA LEU A 130 -13.88 5.57 -0.72
C LEU A 130 -13.60 7.04 -0.38
N HIS A 131 -14.65 7.83 -0.15
CA HIS A 131 -14.51 9.24 0.26
C HIS A 131 -13.82 9.38 1.63
N THR A 132 -14.24 8.58 2.60
CA THR A 132 -13.63 8.56 3.94
C THR A 132 -12.13 8.24 3.88
N ASP A 133 -11.74 7.28 3.06
CA ASP A 133 -10.33 6.90 2.92
C ASP A 133 -9.53 7.91 2.07
N LEU A 134 -10.18 8.64 1.16
CA LEU A 134 -9.56 9.77 0.46
C LEU A 134 -9.28 10.95 1.41
N LEU A 135 -10.17 11.19 2.39
CA LEU A 135 -9.91 12.15 3.49
C LEU A 135 -8.73 11.68 4.36
N ARG A 136 -8.60 10.37 4.63
CA ARG A 136 -7.44 9.85 5.35
C ARG A 136 -6.14 10.04 4.57
N LEU A 137 -6.12 9.84 3.26
CA LEU A 137 -4.97 10.17 2.40
C LEU A 137 -4.60 11.66 2.51
N ARG A 138 -5.59 12.54 2.63
CA ARG A 138 -5.37 13.97 2.80
C ARG A 138 -4.77 14.34 4.15
N ASP A 139 -5.31 13.79 5.24
CA ASP A 139 -5.11 14.33 6.59
C ASP A 139 -4.31 13.42 7.52
N ALA A 140 -4.32 12.10 7.30
CA ALA A 140 -3.71 11.18 8.24
C ALA A 140 -2.18 11.13 8.13
N ALA A 141 -1.56 10.90 9.28
CA ALA A 141 -0.13 10.65 9.43
C ALA A 141 0.07 9.63 10.56
N PRO A 142 -0.14 8.36 10.30
CA PRO A 142 0.12 7.33 11.29
C PRO A 142 1.60 7.35 11.71
N PRO A 143 1.91 6.86 12.92
CA PRO A 143 3.28 6.80 13.42
C PRO A 143 4.14 5.90 12.54
N LEU A 144 5.46 6.13 12.56
CA LEU A 144 6.41 5.21 11.96
C LEU A 144 6.36 3.86 12.68
N PRO A 145 6.56 2.74 11.96
CA PRO A 145 6.58 1.42 12.59
C PRO A 145 7.85 1.22 13.42
N GLU A 146 7.72 0.46 14.49
CA GLU A 146 8.85 0.00 15.30
C GLU A 146 9.53 -1.26 14.73
N VAL A 147 8.94 -1.85 13.69
CA VAL A 147 9.46 -3.02 12.99
C VAL A 147 10.21 -2.63 11.71
N PRO A 148 11.13 -3.47 11.21
CA PRO A 148 11.84 -3.21 9.97
C PRO A 148 10.91 -3.03 8.76
N VAL A 149 11.28 -2.11 7.88
CA VAL A 149 10.56 -1.83 6.62
C VAL A 149 11.48 -2.12 5.43
N LEU A 150 10.99 -2.90 4.49
CA LEU A 150 11.52 -2.94 3.13
C LEU A 150 10.58 -2.15 2.24
N MET A 151 11.05 -1.04 1.69
CA MET A 151 10.29 -0.20 0.78
C MET A 151 10.70 -0.51 -0.66
N ILE A 152 9.71 -0.70 -1.53
CA ILE A 152 9.91 -0.90 -2.97
C ILE A 152 9.17 0.20 -3.70
N HIS A 153 9.86 1.00 -4.50
CA HIS A 153 9.25 2.06 -5.31
C HIS A 153 9.47 1.84 -6.80
N GLY A 154 8.42 2.09 -7.58
CA GLY A 154 8.49 2.24 -9.03
C GLY A 154 9.04 3.61 -9.41
N GLY A 155 10.08 3.63 -10.27
CA GLY A 155 10.71 4.87 -10.75
C GLY A 155 9.77 5.72 -11.62
N GLN A 156 8.82 5.07 -12.30
CA GLN A 156 7.83 5.68 -13.19
C GLN A 156 6.46 5.84 -12.52
N ASP A 157 6.38 5.71 -11.19
CA ASP A 157 5.12 5.92 -10.45
C ASP A 157 4.58 7.35 -10.68
N PRO A 158 3.40 7.49 -11.33
CA PRO A 158 2.84 8.80 -11.67
C PRO A 158 2.18 9.50 -10.47
N LEU A 159 1.97 8.80 -9.36
CA LEU A 159 1.28 9.34 -8.18
C LEU A 159 2.25 9.88 -7.13
N LEU A 160 3.38 9.21 -6.94
CA LEU A 160 4.33 9.53 -5.87
C LEU A 160 5.47 10.41 -6.39
N PRO A 161 5.53 11.70 -6.01
CA PRO A 161 6.67 12.57 -6.36
C PRO A 161 8.00 11.96 -5.91
N ALA A 162 9.06 12.14 -6.71
CA ALA A 162 10.39 11.59 -6.41
C ALA A 162 10.87 11.96 -4.99
N ALA A 163 10.76 13.24 -4.62
CA ALA A 163 11.13 13.70 -3.27
C ALA A 163 10.31 12.99 -2.15
N MET A 164 9.02 12.72 -2.39
CA MET A 164 8.21 11.95 -1.43
C MET A 164 8.74 10.51 -1.28
N ARG A 165 9.11 9.87 -2.39
CA ARG A 165 9.68 8.52 -2.35
C ARG A 165 11.01 8.49 -1.60
N GLU A 166 11.84 9.51 -1.77
CA GLU A 166 13.13 9.65 -1.07
C GLU A 166 12.96 9.88 0.44
N GLU A 167 11.94 10.63 0.86
CA GLU A 167 11.68 10.98 2.26
C GLU A 167 10.83 9.96 3.01
N ALA A 168 10.09 9.08 2.30
CA ALA A 168 9.19 8.12 2.93
C ALA A 168 9.92 7.25 3.96
N PHE A 169 9.29 7.03 5.12
CA PHE A 169 9.81 6.28 6.27
C PHE A 169 11.14 6.81 6.84
N ALA A 170 11.47 8.09 6.61
CA ALA A 170 12.68 8.67 7.21
C ALA A 170 12.62 8.54 8.74
N GLY A 171 13.64 7.91 9.32
CA GLY A 171 13.72 7.63 10.77
C GLY A 171 13.29 6.22 11.19
N ALA A 172 12.75 5.39 10.29
CA ALA A 172 12.48 3.97 10.54
C ALA A 172 13.72 3.09 10.26
N ASP A 173 13.70 1.83 10.74
CA ASP A 173 14.65 0.78 10.29
C ASP A 173 14.28 0.38 8.85
N LEU A 174 14.87 1.06 7.89
CA LEU A 174 14.45 1.08 6.51
C LEU A 174 15.50 0.52 5.57
N ARG A 175 15.07 -0.41 4.69
CA ARG A 175 15.78 -0.79 3.46
C ARG A 175 14.99 -0.30 2.26
N ARG A 176 15.68 0.17 1.23
CA ARG A 176 15.08 0.67 -0.02
C ARG A 176 15.46 -0.22 -1.19
N MET A 177 14.49 -0.42 -2.08
CA MET A 177 14.68 -1.05 -3.38
C MET A 177 13.90 -0.22 -4.42
N ASP A 178 14.58 0.27 -5.43
CA ASP A 178 13.95 0.99 -6.52
C ASP A 178 13.86 0.10 -7.76
N HIS A 179 12.70 0.13 -8.42
CA HIS A 179 12.52 -0.48 -9.75
C HIS A 179 12.36 0.65 -10.78
N PRO A 180 13.43 1.03 -11.49
CA PRO A 180 13.47 2.28 -12.29
C PRO A 180 12.36 2.41 -13.34
N GLU A 181 11.93 1.28 -13.93
CA GLU A 181 10.91 1.24 -14.97
C GLU A 181 9.50 0.90 -14.45
N GLY A 182 9.36 0.61 -13.15
CA GLY A 182 8.09 0.23 -12.55
C GLY A 182 7.17 1.43 -12.33
N GLY A 183 5.88 1.22 -12.51
CA GLY A 183 4.82 2.18 -12.24
C GLY A 183 4.27 2.07 -10.80
N HIS A 184 3.00 2.48 -10.64
CA HIS A 184 2.34 2.41 -9.32
C HIS A 184 1.88 1.00 -8.95
N LEU A 185 1.61 0.13 -9.92
CA LEU A 185 1.01 -1.19 -9.69
C LEU A 185 2.06 -2.32 -9.72
N LEU A 186 3.21 -2.13 -9.09
CA LEU A 186 4.31 -3.10 -9.06
C LEU A 186 3.90 -4.56 -8.76
N PRO A 187 2.95 -4.85 -7.84
CA PRO A 187 2.49 -6.22 -7.61
C PRO A 187 1.85 -6.88 -8.83
N LEU A 188 1.34 -6.09 -9.79
CA LEU A 188 0.79 -6.56 -11.08
C LEU A 188 1.83 -6.51 -12.20
N GLU A 189 2.66 -5.46 -12.23
CA GLU A 189 3.64 -5.19 -13.28
C GLU A 189 4.89 -6.08 -13.16
N ALA A 190 5.37 -6.29 -11.93
CA ALA A 190 6.58 -7.03 -11.61
C ALA A 190 6.40 -7.96 -10.40
N PRO A 191 5.41 -8.90 -10.41
CA PRO A 191 5.10 -9.74 -9.26
C PRO A 191 6.28 -10.62 -8.82
N ALA A 192 7.13 -11.05 -9.75
CA ALA A 192 8.32 -11.86 -9.44
C ALA A 192 9.37 -11.05 -8.65
N LEU A 193 9.57 -9.77 -8.97
CA LEU A 193 10.45 -8.88 -8.21
C LEU A 193 9.89 -8.67 -6.80
N CYS A 194 8.59 -8.39 -6.67
CA CYS A 194 7.94 -8.24 -5.38
C CYS A 194 8.02 -9.53 -4.54
N ALA A 195 7.83 -10.70 -5.15
CA ALA A 195 7.96 -11.99 -4.47
C ALA A 195 9.40 -12.24 -3.95
N ALA A 196 10.41 -11.92 -4.75
CA ALA A 196 11.80 -12.01 -4.32
C ALA A 196 12.10 -11.08 -3.14
N ALA A 197 11.57 -9.88 -3.16
CA ALA A 197 11.70 -8.91 -2.06
C ALA A 197 11.02 -9.40 -0.76
N VAL A 198 9.81 -9.96 -0.87
CA VAL A 198 9.11 -10.57 0.28
C VAL A 198 9.94 -11.70 0.88
N ARG A 199 10.50 -12.60 0.05
CA ARG A 199 11.39 -13.68 0.52
C ARG A 199 12.64 -13.15 1.20
N GLY A 200 13.28 -12.15 0.60
CA GLY A 200 14.46 -11.51 1.18
C GLY A 200 14.20 -10.88 2.55
N MET A 201 13.05 -10.21 2.69
CA MET A 201 12.63 -9.64 3.97
C MET A 201 12.34 -10.73 5.01
N ALA A 202 11.62 -11.79 4.62
CA ALA A 202 11.31 -12.91 5.49
C ALA A 202 12.59 -13.61 6.00
N ALA A 203 13.58 -13.83 5.13
CA ALA A 203 14.87 -14.40 5.51
C ALA A 203 15.63 -13.51 6.50
N ALA A 204 15.70 -12.20 6.25
CA ALA A 204 16.35 -11.25 7.14
C ALA A 204 15.68 -11.18 8.54
N LEU A 205 14.37 -11.32 8.60
CA LEU A 205 13.64 -11.38 9.87
C LEU A 205 13.93 -12.69 10.63
N ALA A 206 14.04 -13.81 9.93
CA ALA A 206 14.40 -15.09 10.54
C ALA A 206 15.82 -15.08 11.12
N GLU A 207 16.78 -14.47 10.43
CA GLU A 207 18.15 -14.29 10.92
C GLU A 207 18.20 -13.42 12.20
N ARG A 208 17.39 -12.35 12.26
CA ARG A 208 17.30 -11.48 13.46
C ARG A 208 16.65 -12.16 14.67
N ALA A 209 15.79 -13.14 14.44
CA ALA A 209 15.10 -13.91 15.49
C ALA A 209 15.90 -15.13 15.96
N ALA A 210 16.99 -15.47 15.29
CA ALA A 210 17.89 -16.55 15.70
C ALA A 210 18.66 -16.12 16.96
N PRO A 211 18.82 -17.03 17.96
CA PRO A 211 19.45 -16.76 19.24
C PRO A 211 20.96 -16.50 19.12
#